data_d1f5da440cd8e4c783cf38a152c0b53c
#
_entry.id   d1f5da440cd8e4c783cf38a152c0b53c
#
_cell.length_a   1.000
_cell.length_b   1.000
_cell.length_c   1.000
_cell.angle_alpha   90.00
_cell.angle_beta   90.00
_cell.angle_gamma   90.00
#
_symmetry.space_group_name_H-M   'P 1'
#
loop_
_entity.id
_entity.type
_entity.pdbx_description
1 polymer ?
#
loop_
_entity_poly.entity_id
_entity_poly.type
_entity_poly.pdbx_seq_one_letter_code
_entity_poly.pdbx_strand_id
1 'polypeptide(L)'
;MYRTATWRIQPERKAVYLTFDDGPIPEVTPRVLDILRKYHVKATFFMVADNVRKHPEVYQQVVAEGHSVGNHTFHHVKGMRLSTAAYLREVDKAAALLGNTRLFRPPYGRTWVWQRKALLQRGYKIYLWDVLTHDYHRKYTPERMLSIIKTLTRNGSIINFHDSLKSNERMLQVLPQAIEWLQAEGYEILPIRN
;
A
#
# COMPACT_ATOMS: atom_id res chain seq x y z
N MET A 1 10.74 16.88 -3.06
CA MET A 1 10.75 15.41 -3.18
C MET A 1 11.49 14.81 -1.99
N TYR A 2 10.95 13.81 -1.31
CA TYR A 2 11.60 13.18 -0.17
C TYR A 2 12.72 12.24 -0.66
N ARG A 3 13.97 12.68 -0.65
CA ARG A 3 15.15 11.86 -1.05
C ARG A 3 15.32 10.57 -0.23
N THR A 4 14.65 10.47 0.91
CA THR A 4 14.74 9.35 1.85
C THR A 4 13.56 8.36 1.75
N ALA A 5 12.71 8.48 0.75
CA ALA A 5 11.61 7.58 0.48
C ALA A 5 11.68 7.05 -0.95
N THR A 6 11.31 5.80 -1.12
CA THR A 6 11.22 5.13 -2.42
C THR A 6 9.87 5.43 -3.06
N TRP A 7 9.88 6.09 -4.21
CA TRP A 7 8.69 6.42 -4.99
C TRP A 7 8.47 5.42 -6.11
N ARG A 8 9.56 4.83 -6.60
CA ARG A 8 9.61 3.85 -7.66
C ARG A 8 10.80 2.93 -7.40
N ILE A 9 10.61 1.65 -7.61
CA ILE A 9 11.66 0.63 -7.45
C ILE A 9 12.36 0.48 -8.80
N GLN A 10 13.64 0.09 -8.78
CA GLN A 10 14.37 -0.28 -9.99
C GLN A 10 14.49 -1.80 -10.04
N PRO A 11 13.55 -2.50 -10.69
CA PRO A 11 13.60 -3.95 -10.80
C PRO A 11 14.57 -4.38 -11.91
N GLU A 12 15.08 -5.59 -11.79
CA GLU A 12 15.93 -6.23 -12.82
C GLU A 12 15.14 -6.59 -14.10
N ARG A 13 13.81 -6.77 -13.94
CA ARG A 13 12.87 -7.12 -15.02
C ARG A 13 11.82 -6.04 -15.18
N LYS A 14 11.05 -6.09 -16.26
CA LYS A 14 9.90 -5.20 -16.45
C LYS A 14 8.81 -5.54 -15.43
N ALA A 15 8.75 -4.79 -14.33
CA ALA A 15 7.85 -5.06 -13.22
C ALA A 15 7.20 -3.79 -12.65
N VAL A 16 6.07 -3.98 -11.96
CA VAL A 16 5.36 -2.97 -11.19
C VAL A 16 4.92 -3.53 -9.84
N TYR A 17 4.54 -2.66 -8.92
CA TYR A 17 4.19 -3.01 -7.55
C TYR A 17 2.79 -2.46 -7.23
N LEU A 18 1.79 -3.37 -7.12
CA LEU A 18 0.48 -3.00 -6.62
C LEU A 18 0.53 -2.90 -5.11
N THR A 19 0.02 -1.80 -4.58
CA THR A 19 -0.02 -1.56 -3.13
C THR A 19 -1.40 -1.10 -2.70
N PHE A 20 -1.80 -1.54 -1.49
CA PHE A 20 -3.08 -1.21 -0.87
C PHE A 20 -2.83 -0.60 0.50
N ASP A 21 -3.48 0.53 0.79
CA ASP A 21 -3.40 1.22 2.08
C ASP A 21 -4.73 1.13 2.83
N ASP A 22 -4.70 1.29 4.14
CA ASP A 22 -5.80 1.42 5.10
C ASP A 22 -6.38 0.11 5.66
N GLY A 23 -6.30 -1.01 4.97
CA GLY A 23 -6.81 -2.31 5.43
C GLY A 23 -6.18 -2.83 6.74
N PRO A 24 -6.55 -4.04 7.18
CA PRO A 24 -7.58 -4.91 6.59
C PRO A 24 -9.01 -4.45 6.92
N ILE A 25 -9.90 -4.55 5.95
CA ILE A 25 -11.34 -4.27 6.10
C ILE A 25 -12.13 -5.51 5.63
N PRO A 26 -12.95 -6.15 6.48
CA PRO A 26 -13.62 -7.42 6.16
C PRO A 26 -14.49 -7.37 4.90
N GLU A 27 -15.12 -6.22 4.63
CA GLU A 27 -15.99 -6.04 3.47
C GLU A 27 -15.23 -5.80 2.18
N VAL A 28 -13.93 -5.49 2.25
CA VAL A 28 -13.13 -5.04 1.10
C VAL A 28 -11.92 -5.93 0.84
N THR A 29 -11.07 -6.10 1.84
CA THR A 29 -9.78 -6.79 1.69
C THR A 29 -9.92 -8.22 1.15
N PRO A 30 -10.88 -9.07 1.60
CA PRO A 30 -11.06 -10.40 1.03
C PRO A 30 -11.41 -10.36 -0.47
N ARG A 31 -12.22 -9.40 -0.91
CA ARG A 31 -12.58 -9.23 -2.32
C ARG A 31 -11.37 -8.81 -3.18
N VAL A 32 -10.46 -8.01 -2.61
CA VAL A 32 -9.17 -7.71 -3.26
C VAL A 32 -8.34 -8.98 -3.39
N LEU A 33 -8.27 -9.80 -2.35
CA LEU A 33 -7.53 -11.08 -2.36
C LEU A 33 -8.10 -12.04 -3.41
N ASP A 34 -9.42 -12.12 -3.55
CA ASP A 34 -10.07 -12.96 -4.59
C ASP A 34 -9.63 -12.52 -6.00
N ILE A 35 -9.58 -11.21 -6.26
CA ILE A 35 -9.10 -10.70 -7.55
C ILE A 35 -7.63 -11.04 -7.74
N LEU A 36 -6.77 -10.75 -6.77
CA LEU A 36 -5.32 -11.02 -6.87
C LEU A 36 -5.04 -12.52 -7.10
N ARG A 37 -5.81 -13.40 -6.43
CA ARG A 37 -5.72 -14.85 -6.60
C ARG A 37 -6.12 -15.28 -7.99
N LYS A 38 -7.24 -14.75 -8.52
CA LYS A 38 -7.73 -15.03 -9.88
C LYS A 38 -6.67 -14.74 -10.94
N TYR A 39 -5.93 -13.65 -10.79
CA TYR A 39 -4.88 -13.25 -11.73
C TYR A 39 -3.47 -13.76 -11.38
N HIS A 40 -3.34 -14.58 -10.33
CA HIS A 40 -2.06 -15.14 -9.84
C HIS A 40 -1.00 -14.07 -9.52
N VAL A 41 -1.43 -12.91 -9.01
CA VAL A 41 -0.52 -11.82 -8.63
C VAL A 41 -0.41 -11.66 -7.12
N LYS A 42 0.74 -11.15 -6.67
CA LYS A 42 0.97 -10.80 -5.27
C LYS A 42 1.19 -9.29 -5.15
N ALA A 43 0.73 -8.74 -4.05
CA ALA A 43 0.74 -7.30 -3.78
C ALA A 43 1.33 -6.99 -2.40
N THR A 44 1.37 -5.71 -2.06
CA THR A 44 1.80 -5.24 -0.74
C THR A 44 0.69 -4.44 -0.08
N PHE A 45 0.38 -4.77 1.17
CA PHE A 45 -0.65 -4.12 1.97
C PHE A 45 0.00 -3.32 3.10
N PHE A 46 -0.14 -1.99 3.08
CA PHE A 46 0.27 -1.13 4.19
C PHE A 46 -0.91 -0.97 5.15
N MET A 47 -0.86 -1.74 6.23
CA MET A 47 -2.00 -1.94 7.10
C MET A 47 -2.03 -0.99 8.30
N VAL A 48 -3.22 -0.50 8.62
CA VAL A 48 -3.54 0.19 9.87
C VAL A 48 -3.68 -0.85 10.96
N ALA A 49 -2.81 -0.82 11.97
CA ALA A 49 -2.73 -1.91 12.92
C ALA A 49 -3.93 -2.02 13.88
N ASP A 50 -4.70 -0.95 14.07
CA ASP A 50 -5.98 -1.04 14.79
C ASP A 50 -7.01 -1.89 14.02
N ASN A 51 -6.97 -1.87 12.68
CA ASN A 51 -7.77 -2.76 11.86
C ASN A 51 -7.28 -4.20 11.95
N VAL A 52 -5.96 -4.42 11.98
CA VAL A 52 -5.38 -5.76 12.23
C VAL A 52 -5.81 -6.31 13.60
N ARG A 53 -5.81 -5.47 14.63
CA ARG A 53 -6.28 -5.85 15.97
C ARG A 53 -7.76 -6.25 15.98
N LYS A 54 -8.60 -5.57 15.19
CA LYS A 54 -10.04 -5.80 15.08
C LYS A 54 -10.37 -7.01 14.21
N HIS A 55 -9.58 -7.26 13.17
CA HIS A 55 -9.82 -8.26 12.13
C HIS A 55 -8.56 -9.11 11.86
N PRO A 56 -8.07 -9.82 12.92
CA PRO A 56 -6.84 -10.62 12.80
C PRO A 56 -6.96 -11.74 11.77
N GLU A 57 -8.16 -12.28 11.55
CA GLU A 57 -8.43 -13.32 10.56
C GLU A 57 -8.18 -12.83 9.13
N VAL A 58 -8.58 -11.60 8.81
CA VAL A 58 -8.34 -11.01 7.47
C VAL A 58 -6.84 -10.72 7.27
N TYR A 59 -6.16 -10.23 8.31
CA TYR A 59 -4.71 -10.05 8.28
C TYR A 59 -3.98 -11.38 8.01
N GLN A 60 -4.37 -12.44 8.73
CA GLN A 60 -3.78 -13.77 8.56
C GLN A 60 -4.01 -14.31 7.14
N GLN A 61 -5.19 -14.07 6.54
CA GLN A 61 -5.47 -14.44 5.17
C GLN A 61 -4.51 -13.75 4.19
N VAL A 62 -4.27 -12.44 4.33
CA VAL A 62 -3.31 -11.69 3.51
C VAL A 62 -1.91 -12.30 3.58
N VAL A 63 -1.46 -12.64 4.79
CA VAL A 63 -0.14 -13.25 5.02
C VAL A 63 -0.06 -14.67 4.45
N ALA A 64 -1.08 -15.50 4.72
CA ALA A 64 -1.14 -16.89 4.25
C ALA A 64 -1.17 -16.99 2.72
N GLU A 65 -1.76 -16.01 2.04
CA GLU A 65 -1.76 -15.94 0.58
C GLU A 65 -0.45 -15.40 -0.02
N GLY A 66 0.55 -15.10 0.82
CA GLY A 66 1.91 -14.73 0.39
C GLY A 66 2.06 -13.28 -0.08
N HIS A 67 1.15 -12.41 0.30
CA HIS A 67 1.29 -10.97 0.10
C HIS A 67 2.28 -10.37 1.11
N SER A 68 2.90 -9.24 0.77
CA SER A 68 3.73 -8.49 1.72
C SER A 68 2.88 -7.56 2.57
N VAL A 69 3.28 -7.39 3.82
CA VAL A 69 2.62 -6.46 4.76
C VAL A 69 3.60 -5.37 5.16
N GLY A 70 3.15 -4.13 5.18
CA GLY A 70 3.87 -2.95 5.67
C GLY A 70 3.11 -2.24 6.78
N ASN A 71 3.83 -1.43 7.55
CA ASN A 71 3.30 -0.65 8.65
C ASN A 71 2.72 0.68 8.15
N HIS A 72 1.45 0.95 8.48
CA HIS A 72 0.74 2.20 8.16
C HIS A 72 0.28 2.93 9.44
N THR A 73 1.08 2.85 10.52
CA THR A 73 0.80 3.31 11.89
C THR A 73 -0.35 2.55 12.56
N PHE A 74 -0.56 2.78 13.86
CA PHE A 74 -1.62 2.08 14.59
C PHE A 74 -3.00 2.67 14.30
N HIS A 75 -3.16 4.01 14.39
CA HIS A 75 -4.45 4.69 14.22
C HIS A 75 -4.53 5.55 12.94
N HIS A 76 -3.73 5.29 11.90
CA HIS A 76 -3.70 6.08 10.66
C HIS A 76 -3.47 7.58 10.93
N VAL A 77 -2.49 7.90 11.79
CA VAL A 77 -2.28 9.27 12.28
C VAL A 77 -1.57 10.17 11.26
N LYS A 78 -1.93 11.44 11.23
CA LYS A 78 -1.22 12.47 10.47
C LYS A 78 0.09 12.82 11.17
N GLY A 79 1.23 12.27 10.71
CA GLY A 79 2.53 12.48 11.33
C GLY A 79 2.86 13.96 11.57
N MET A 80 2.52 14.83 10.61
CA MET A 80 2.77 16.28 10.73
C MET A 80 1.99 16.97 11.86
N ARG A 81 1.02 16.30 12.50
CA ARG A 81 0.28 16.82 13.67
C ARG A 81 0.82 16.31 15.01
N LEU A 82 1.85 15.48 14.97
CA LEU A 82 2.40 14.83 16.15
C LEU A 82 3.87 15.18 16.34
N SER A 83 4.33 15.19 17.60
CA SER A 83 5.75 15.17 17.90
C SER A 83 6.39 13.89 17.36
N THR A 84 7.70 13.90 17.11
CA THR A 84 8.40 12.71 16.64
C THR A 84 8.23 11.54 17.60
N ALA A 85 8.33 11.75 18.91
CA ALA A 85 8.15 10.71 19.91
C ALA A 85 6.74 10.11 19.89
N ALA A 86 5.69 10.94 19.77
CA ALA A 86 4.32 10.47 19.66
C ALA A 86 4.08 9.67 18.36
N TYR A 87 4.62 10.14 17.24
CA TYR A 87 4.52 9.43 15.98
C TYR A 87 5.22 8.06 15.99
N LEU A 88 6.42 8.01 16.59
CA LEU A 88 7.15 6.75 16.71
C LEU A 88 6.45 5.74 17.63
N ARG A 89 5.78 6.20 18.69
CA ARG A 89 4.93 5.30 19.52
C ARG A 89 3.80 4.67 18.70
N GLU A 90 3.18 5.41 17.77
CA GLU A 90 2.17 4.86 16.85
C GLU A 90 2.76 3.79 15.92
N VAL A 91 3.98 4.01 15.43
CA VAL A 91 4.70 3.03 14.59
C VAL A 91 5.08 1.79 15.39
N ASP A 92 5.62 1.96 16.59
CA ASP A 92 6.05 0.85 17.46
C ASP A 92 4.84 0.00 17.92
N LYS A 93 3.72 0.65 18.27
CA LYS A 93 2.48 -0.03 18.61
C LYS A 93 1.95 -0.87 17.44
N ALA A 94 2.06 -0.36 16.22
CA ALA A 94 1.69 -1.11 15.03
C ALA A 94 2.64 -2.29 14.77
N ALA A 95 3.95 -2.09 14.94
CA ALA A 95 4.94 -3.13 14.71
C ALA A 95 4.72 -4.37 15.58
N ALA A 96 4.20 -4.20 16.80
CA ALA A 96 3.87 -5.30 17.70
C ALA A 96 2.83 -6.29 17.13
N LEU A 97 2.00 -5.85 16.18
CA LEU A 97 0.97 -6.68 15.52
C LEU A 97 1.33 -7.12 14.10
N LEU A 98 2.24 -6.39 13.44
CA LEU A 98 2.57 -6.60 12.03
C LEU A 98 3.83 -7.47 11.81
N GLY A 99 4.35 -8.07 12.87
CA GLY A 99 5.56 -8.89 12.82
C GLY A 99 6.81 -8.06 12.51
N ASN A 100 7.82 -8.70 11.92
CA ASN A 100 9.13 -8.09 11.69
C ASN A 100 9.21 -7.28 10.37
N THR A 101 8.10 -6.73 9.87
CA THR A 101 8.15 -5.94 8.65
C THR A 101 8.98 -4.66 8.84
N ARG A 102 9.82 -4.37 7.84
CA ARG A 102 10.56 -3.09 7.72
C ARG A 102 9.96 -2.18 6.66
N LEU A 103 8.89 -2.63 5.99
CA LEU A 103 8.15 -1.81 5.04
C LEU A 103 7.29 -0.80 5.78
N PHE A 104 7.42 0.46 5.43
CA PHE A 104 6.66 1.53 6.07
C PHE A 104 6.10 2.50 5.03
N ARG A 105 4.85 2.87 5.19
CA ARG A 105 4.24 3.97 4.44
C ARG A 105 3.58 4.94 5.42
N PRO A 106 3.95 6.22 5.39
CA PRO A 106 3.29 7.20 6.25
C PRO A 106 1.86 7.47 5.77
N PRO A 107 0.86 7.50 6.66
CA PRO A 107 -0.48 7.97 6.31
C PRO A 107 -0.44 9.31 5.59
N TYR A 108 -1.30 9.45 4.56
CA TYR A 108 -1.36 10.64 3.68
C TYR A 108 -0.06 10.91 2.89
N GLY A 109 0.93 10.01 2.89
CA GLY A 109 2.24 10.20 2.26
C GLY A 109 3.10 11.30 2.90
N ARG A 110 2.80 11.75 4.13
CA ARG A 110 3.40 12.94 4.72
C ARG A 110 3.94 12.70 6.11
N THR A 111 5.20 13.12 6.33
CA THR A 111 5.87 13.15 7.63
C THR A 111 6.84 14.31 7.69
N TRP A 112 7.26 14.71 8.90
CA TRP A 112 8.39 15.61 9.08
C TRP A 112 9.72 14.91 8.74
N VAL A 113 10.72 15.70 8.37
CA VAL A 113 12.06 15.21 8.00
C VAL A 113 12.73 14.40 9.13
N TRP A 114 12.58 14.87 10.36
CA TRP A 114 13.13 14.18 11.54
C TRP A 114 12.38 12.91 11.90
N GLN A 115 11.08 12.81 11.65
CA GLN A 115 10.33 11.55 11.77
C GLN A 115 10.86 10.51 10.79
N ARG A 116 11.10 10.90 9.52
CA ARG A 116 11.71 9.99 8.53
C ARG A 116 13.10 9.54 8.93
N LYS A 117 13.96 10.47 9.39
CA LYS A 117 15.30 10.11 9.87
C LYS A 117 15.23 9.08 11.00
N ALA A 118 14.34 9.28 11.97
CA ALA A 118 14.16 8.35 13.08
C ALA A 118 13.62 6.98 12.63
N LEU A 119 12.73 6.93 11.64
CA LEU A 119 12.26 5.68 11.05
C LEU A 119 13.39 4.93 10.32
N LEU A 120 14.20 5.62 9.53
CA LEU A 120 15.35 5.03 8.85
C LEU A 120 16.39 4.48 9.83
N GLN A 121 16.66 5.20 10.93
CA GLN A 121 17.56 4.74 12.01
C GLN A 121 17.04 3.46 12.70
N ARG A 122 15.71 3.23 12.69
CA ARG A 122 15.07 2.00 13.17
C ARG A 122 15.01 0.89 12.12
N GLY A 123 15.64 1.09 10.96
CA GLY A 123 15.72 0.13 9.87
C GLY A 123 14.48 0.06 8.98
N TYR A 124 13.52 0.99 9.12
CA TYR A 124 12.39 1.05 8.20
C TYR A 124 12.81 1.54 6.81
N LYS A 125 12.25 0.91 5.78
CA LYS A 125 12.29 1.35 4.39
C LYS A 125 10.97 2.06 4.07
N ILE A 126 11.03 3.33 3.68
CA ILE A 126 9.84 4.17 3.47
C ILE A 126 9.45 4.12 2.00
N TYR A 127 8.23 3.64 1.72
CA TYR A 127 7.68 3.54 0.38
C TYR A 127 6.51 4.51 0.20
N LEU A 128 6.57 5.28 -0.87
CA LEU A 128 5.47 6.09 -1.37
C LEU A 128 4.97 5.49 -2.70
N TRP A 129 4.47 6.30 -3.60
CA TRP A 129 3.95 5.87 -4.90
C TRP A 129 4.29 6.91 -5.96
N ASP A 130 4.46 6.50 -7.20
CA ASP A 130 4.52 7.38 -8.35
C ASP A 130 3.22 7.35 -9.18
N VAL A 131 2.36 6.36 -8.96
CA VAL A 131 1.01 6.28 -9.54
C VAL A 131 -0.03 6.23 -8.43
N LEU A 132 -0.79 7.31 -8.25
CA LEU A 132 -1.92 7.39 -7.32
C LEU A 132 -3.22 7.27 -8.09
N THR A 133 -4.03 6.26 -7.77
CA THR A 133 -5.29 5.98 -8.46
C THR A 133 -6.41 6.95 -8.11
N HIS A 134 -6.33 7.63 -6.95
CA HIS A 134 -7.37 8.49 -6.39
C HIS A 134 -8.71 7.77 -6.14
N ASP A 135 -8.70 6.47 -5.91
CA ASP A 135 -9.87 5.61 -5.69
C ASP A 135 -10.75 6.05 -4.51
N TYR A 136 -10.19 6.71 -3.50
CA TYR A 136 -10.92 7.29 -2.37
C TYR A 136 -11.69 8.58 -2.72
N HIS A 137 -11.47 9.16 -3.90
CA HIS A 137 -12.00 10.48 -4.25
C HIS A 137 -13.17 10.35 -5.24
N ARG A 138 -14.38 10.73 -4.80
CA ARG A 138 -15.65 10.54 -5.55
C ARG A 138 -15.69 11.11 -6.98
N LYS A 139 -14.86 12.13 -7.29
CA LYS A 139 -14.76 12.72 -8.64
C LYS A 139 -13.96 11.87 -9.64
N TYR A 140 -13.30 10.81 -9.19
CA TYR A 140 -12.54 9.92 -10.07
C TYR A 140 -13.40 8.71 -10.41
N THR A 141 -13.80 8.65 -11.68
CA THR A 141 -14.54 7.49 -12.21
C THR A 141 -13.57 6.31 -12.45
N PRO A 142 -14.06 5.08 -12.56
CA PRO A 142 -13.25 3.93 -12.90
C PRO A 142 -12.42 4.11 -14.17
N GLU A 143 -13.01 4.70 -15.21
CA GLU A 143 -12.34 4.98 -16.50
C GLU A 143 -11.19 5.96 -16.34
N ARG A 144 -11.39 7.02 -15.53
CA ARG A 144 -10.34 8.00 -15.24
C ARG A 144 -9.21 7.38 -14.42
N MET A 145 -9.53 6.54 -13.45
CA MET A 145 -8.53 5.81 -12.67
C MET A 145 -7.69 4.89 -13.56
N LEU A 146 -8.34 4.12 -14.44
CA LEU A 146 -7.66 3.25 -15.39
C LEU A 146 -6.79 4.07 -16.37
N SER A 147 -7.28 5.21 -16.84
CA SER A 147 -6.50 6.13 -17.69
C SER A 147 -5.24 6.63 -16.98
N ILE A 148 -5.32 7.01 -15.70
CA ILE A 148 -4.16 7.41 -14.89
C ILE A 148 -3.14 6.27 -14.82
N ILE A 149 -3.59 5.05 -14.52
CA ILE A 149 -2.72 3.88 -14.44
C ILE A 149 -2.02 3.66 -15.78
N LYS A 150 -2.76 3.63 -16.89
CA LYS A 150 -2.21 3.42 -18.24
C LYS A 150 -1.21 4.50 -18.65
N THR A 151 -1.48 5.76 -18.30
CA THR A 151 -0.66 6.90 -18.73
C THR A 151 0.62 7.07 -17.91
N LEU A 152 0.55 6.81 -16.59
CA LEU A 152 1.65 7.12 -15.68
C LEU A 152 2.52 5.90 -15.35
N THR A 153 2.03 4.69 -15.57
CA THR A 153 2.80 3.48 -15.25
C THR A 153 4.02 3.34 -16.14
N ARG A 154 5.12 3.02 -15.52
CA ARG A 154 6.42 2.73 -16.13
C ARG A 154 7.16 1.68 -15.31
N ASN A 155 8.26 1.17 -15.83
CA ASN A 155 9.02 0.13 -15.13
C ASN A 155 9.37 0.56 -13.69
N GLY A 156 9.03 -0.31 -12.74
CA GLY A 156 9.24 -0.08 -11.30
C GLY A 156 8.19 0.77 -10.60
N SER A 157 7.12 1.17 -11.28
CA SER A 157 6.04 1.97 -10.67
C SER A 157 5.43 1.28 -9.45
N ILE A 158 5.24 2.08 -8.41
CA ILE A 158 4.44 1.72 -7.24
C ILE A 158 3.06 2.35 -7.44
N ILE A 159 2.06 1.51 -7.70
CA ILE A 159 0.69 1.91 -7.96
C ILE A 159 -0.10 1.79 -6.65
N ASN A 160 -0.68 2.89 -6.19
CA ASN A 160 -1.39 2.93 -4.91
C ASN A 160 -2.89 2.91 -5.06
N PHE A 161 -3.50 1.91 -4.44
CA PHE A 161 -4.92 1.75 -4.16
C PHE A 161 -5.17 1.82 -2.64
N HIS A 162 -6.44 1.82 -2.25
CA HIS A 162 -6.84 1.74 -0.85
C HIS A 162 -7.91 0.65 -0.68
N ASP A 163 -7.65 -0.32 0.18
CA ASP A 163 -8.66 -1.34 0.55
C ASP A 163 -9.52 -0.85 1.72
N SER A 164 -10.18 0.27 1.50
CA SER A 164 -11.04 0.96 2.47
C SER A 164 -12.49 1.07 1.97
N LEU A 165 -13.44 1.27 2.88
CA LEU A 165 -14.86 1.42 2.52
C LEU A 165 -15.13 2.58 1.54
N LYS A 166 -14.29 3.63 1.56
CA LYS A 166 -14.43 4.77 0.65
C LYS A 166 -14.07 4.45 -0.78
N SER A 167 -13.15 3.53 -0.98
CA SER A 167 -12.59 3.17 -2.28
C SER A 167 -13.29 1.95 -2.89
N ASN A 168 -13.94 1.13 -2.07
CA ASN A 168 -14.41 -0.22 -2.33
C ASN A 168 -14.94 -0.43 -3.76
N GLU A 169 -16.08 0.19 -4.10
CA GLU A 169 -16.76 -0.10 -5.37
C GLU A 169 -15.91 0.26 -6.60
N ARG A 170 -15.33 1.46 -6.62
CA ARG A 170 -14.53 1.93 -7.75
C ARG A 170 -13.23 1.17 -7.91
N MET A 171 -12.54 0.93 -6.80
CA MET A 171 -11.29 0.18 -6.78
C MET A 171 -11.52 -1.25 -7.29
N LEU A 172 -12.55 -1.94 -6.81
CA LEU A 172 -12.86 -3.30 -7.23
C LEU A 172 -13.27 -3.41 -8.70
N GLN A 173 -13.84 -2.34 -9.30
CA GLN A 173 -14.12 -2.30 -10.73
C GLN A 173 -12.86 -2.10 -11.58
N VAL A 174 -11.91 -1.29 -11.09
CA VAL A 174 -10.70 -0.93 -11.83
C VAL A 174 -9.60 -1.96 -11.68
N LEU A 175 -9.46 -2.59 -10.51
CA LEU A 175 -8.35 -3.49 -10.20
C LEU A 175 -8.18 -4.64 -11.21
N PRO A 176 -9.24 -5.38 -11.62
CA PRO A 176 -9.11 -6.41 -12.64
C PRO A 176 -8.60 -5.87 -13.97
N GLN A 177 -9.19 -4.76 -14.45
CA GLN A 177 -8.82 -4.13 -15.72
C GLN A 177 -7.38 -3.60 -15.69
N ALA A 178 -6.93 -3.08 -14.54
CA ALA A 178 -5.55 -2.63 -14.37
C ALA A 178 -4.58 -3.82 -14.43
N ILE A 179 -4.89 -4.92 -13.76
CA ILE A 179 -4.05 -6.13 -13.79
C ILE A 179 -3.96 -6.69 -15.21
N GLU A 180 -5.09 -6.86 -15.89
CA GLU A 180 -5.16 -7.35 -17.28
C GLU A 180 -4.30 -6.50 -18.21
N TRP A 181 -4.44 -5.17 -18.13
CA TRP A 181 -3.65 -4.27 -18.94
C TRP A 181 -2.15 -4.35 -18.61
N LEU A 182 -1.77 -4.37 -17.33
CA LEU A 182 -0.38 -4.47 -16.91
C LEU A 182 0.27 -5.77 -17.41
N GLN A 183 -0.44 -6.89 -17.33
CA GLN A 183 0.03 -8.18 -17.83
C GLN A 183 0.14 -8.19 -19.37
N ALA A 184 -0.84 -7.61 -20.07
CA ALA A 184 -0.80 -7.45 -21.53
C ALA A 184 0.36 -6.58 -22.01
N GLU A 185 0.74 -5.55 -21.23
CA GLU A 185 1.93 -4.73 -21.47
C GLU A 185 3.25 -5.46 -21.10
N GLY A 186 3.19 -6.67 -20.60
CA GLY A 186 4.35 -7.48 -20.22
C GLY A 186 4.99 -7.10 -18.88
N TYR A 187 4.25 -6.46 -17.97
CA TYR A 187 4.73 -6.21 -16.62
C TYR A 187 4.54 -7.44 -15.72
N GLU A 188 5.58 -7.84 -15.02
CA GLU A 188 5.42 -8.68 -13.83
C GLU A 188 4.84 -7.82 -12.69
N ILE A 189 3.86 -8.35 -11.95
CA ILE A 189 3.28 -7.67 -10.78
C ILE A 189 3.85 -8.34 -9.54
N LEU A 190 4.68 -7.62 -8.80
CA LEU A 190 5.46 -8.14 -7.69
C LEU A 190 5.10 -7.47 -6.36
N PRO A 191 5.18 -8.19 -5.23
CA PRO A 191 5.12 -7.56 -3.92
C PRO A 191 6.45 -6.88 -3.59
N ILE A 192 6.42 -5.79 -2.83
CA ILE A 192 7.62 -5.17 -2.26
C ILE A 192 8.14 -6.09 -1.16
N ARG A 193 9.43 -6.40 -1.14
CA ARG A 193 10.07 -7.26 -0.14
C ARG A 193 10.91 -6.46 0.86
N ASN A 194 11.06 -7.00 2.09
CA ASN A 194 11.92 -6.42 3.14
C ASN A 194 13.38 -6.22 2.70
#